data_65064328be3f95df1385b51b18824a7d
#
_entry.id   65064328be3f95df1385b51b18824a7d
#
_cell.length_a   1.000
_cell.length_b   1.000
_cell.length_c   1.000
_cell.angle_alpha   90.00
_cell.angle_beta   90.00
_cell.angle_gamma   90.00
#
_symmetry.space_group_name_H-M   'P 1'
#
loop_
_entity.id
_entity.type
_entity.pdbx_description
1 polymer ?
#
loop_
_entity_poly.entity_id
_entity_poly.type
_entity_poly.pdbx_seq_one_letter_code
_entity_poly.pdbx_strand_id
1 'polypeptide(L)'
;MLDVEQPERIITLGGECSVSVVPFTWLAKKYEGDVAVLWIDAHPDISLPGDVYPAYHAMAVTAMLGKGNKKILSELPAQIPANRILLVGLRDWERQQIVDRQKELGLRHVGVEDVQQSSEKILSWIKATGAKHVLIHFDMDVLDPAEIIPAVGVVKNGLKMAEVVRIINDVTTAYSVDALTVAEPMPRIAIN
;
A
#
# COMPACT_ATOMS: atom_id res chain seq x y z
N MET A 1 -1.41 -22.48 1.29
CA MET A 1 -2.20 -22.00 2.44
C MET A 1 -3.43 -21.24 1.98
N LEU A 2 -3.34 -20.06 1.32
CA LEU A 2 -4.51 -19.29 0.88
C LEU A 2 -5.46 -20.08 -0.04
N ASP A 3 -4.94 -20.86 -0.99
CA ASP A 3 -5.75 -21.69 -1.89
C ASP A 3 -6.49 -22.85 -1.19
N VAL A 4 -6.05 -23.23 0.00
CA VAL A 4 -6.69 -24.26 0.82
C VAL A 4 -7.75 -23.65 1.72
N GLU A 5 -7.39 -22.57 2.43
CA GLU A 5 -8.25 -21.94 3.43
C GLU A 5 -9.34 -21.04 2.80
N GLN A 6 -9.12 -20.56 1.58
CA GLN A 6 -10.05 -19.68 0.84
C GLN A 6 -10.65 -18.55 1.70
N PRO A 7 -9.83 -17.77 2.43
CA PRO A 7 -10.35 -16.77 3.35
C PRO A 7 -11.18 -15.71 2.63
N GLU A 8 -12.23 -15.22 3.29
CA GLU A 8 -13.01 -14.08 2.78
C GLU A 8 -12.27 -12.76 3.02
N ARG A 9 -11.57 -12.65 4.14
CA ARG A 9 -10.79 -11.47 4.53
C ARG A 9 -9.42 -11.87 5.04
N ILE A 10 -8.43 -11.02 4.78
CA ILE A 10 -7.05 -11.25 5.22
C ILE A 10 -6.56 -10.05 6.03
N ILE A 11 -6.12 -10.30 7.25
CA ILE A 11 -5.41 -9.31 8.06
C ILE A 11 -3.97 -9.77 8.21
N THR A 12 -3.02 -8.91 7.80
CA THR A 12 -1.60 -9.15 7.94
C THR A 12 -1.01 -8.15 8.94
N LEU A 13 -0.35 -8.64 9.97
CA LEU A 13 0.32 -7.80 10.96
C LEU A 13 1.82 -8.02 10.91
N GLY A 14 2.54 -6.97 10.66
CA GLY A 14 4.00 -6.95 10.73
C GLY A 14 4.69 -7.47 9.48
N GLY A 15 6.00 -7.41 9.52
CA GLY A 15 6.87 -7.51 8.37
C GLY A 15 6.98 -6.18 7.63
N GLU A 16 7.73 -6.18 6.58
CA GLU A 16 7.94 -5.04 5.71
C GLU A 16 6.88 -4.98 4.58
N CYS A 17 6.86 -3.93 3.76
CA CYS A 17 5.78 -3.65 2.81
C CYS A 17 5.46 -4.80 1.84
N SER A 18 6.46 -5.67 1.50
CA SER A 18 6.24 -6.78 0.56
C SER A 18 5.34 -7.88 1.10
N VAL A 19 5.03 -7.91 2.40
CA VAL A 19 4.07 -8.89 2.97
C VAL A 19 2.66 -8.74 2.40
N SER A 20 2.35 -7.58 1.81
CA SER A 20 1.08 -7.32 1.11
C SER A 20 1.02 -7.93 -0.29
N VAL A 21 2.16 -8.19 -0.94
CA VAL A 21 2.19 -8.56 -2.36
C VAL A 21 1.43 -9.86 -2.64
N VAL A 22 1.72 -10.92 -1.87
CA VAL A 22 1.06 -12.21 -2.08
C VAL A 22 -0.43 -12.18 -1.73
N PRO A 23 -0.87 -11.69 -0.55
CA PRO A 23 -2.28 -11.59 -0.23
C PRO A 23 -3.08 -10.77 -1.25
N PHE A 24 -2.55 -9.63 -1.68
CA PHE A 24 -3.26 -8.73 -2.59
C PHE A 24 -3.36 -9.31 -4.01
N THR A 25 -2.28 -9.90 -4.53
CA THR A 25 -2.31 -10.55 -5.83
C THR A 25 -3.16 -11.83 -5.82
N TRP A 26 -3.25 -12.52 -4.69
CA TRP A 26 -4.14 -13.65 -4.51
C TRP A 26 -5.63 -13.22 -4.53
N LEU A 27 -5.97 -12.15 -3.79
CA LEU A 27 -7.33 -11.59 -3.82
C LEU A 27 -7.67 -11.02 -5.20
N ALA A 28 -6.71 -10.39 -5.87
CA ALA A 28 -6.91 -9.92 -7.25
C ALA A 28 -7.23 -11.09 -8.21
N LYS A 29 -6.59 -12.25 -8.04
CA LYS A 29 -6.94 -13.47 -8.77
C LYS A 29 -8.33 -13.98 -8.39
N LYS A 30 -8.62 -14.06 -7.08
CA LYS A 30 -9.91 -14.53 -6.56
C LYS A 30 -11.09 -13.73 -7.08
N TYR A 31 -10.94 -12.41 -7.16
CA TYR A 31 -11.96 -11.47 -7.62
C TYR A 31 -11.83 -11.05 -9.08
N GLU A 32 -11.06 -11.80 -9.89
CA GLU A 32 -10.91 -11.57 -11.33
C GLU A 32 -10.50 -10.11 -11.68
N GLY A 33 -9.69 -9.49 -10.82
CA GLY A 33 -9.23 -8.10 -10.97
C GLY A 33 -10.20 -7.03 -10.45
N ASP A 34 -11.37 -7.41 -9.90
CA ASP A 34 -12.32 -6.45 -9.30
C ASP A 34 -11.87 -5.97 -7.92
N VAL A 35 -10.66 -5.41 -7.86
CA VAL A 35 -10.04 -4.88 -6.65
C VAL A 35 -9.58 -3.44 -6.84
N ALA A 36 -9.56 -2.67 -5.75
CA ALA A 36 -8.87 -1.38 -5.63
C ALA A 36 -7.91 -1.45 -4.45
N VAL A 37 -6.66 -1.02 -4.65
CA VAL A 37 -5.63 -1.00 -3.63
C VAL A 37 -5.42 0.41 -3.13
N LEU A 38 -5.50 0.61 -1.83
CA LEU A 38 -5.03 1.80 -1.15
C LEU A 38 -3.67 1.49 -0.53
N TRP A 39 -2.63 2.14 -1.03
CA TRP A 39 -1.27 2.05 -0.53
C TRP A 39 -0.99 3.26 0.34
N ILE A 40 -1.28 3.13 1.66
CA ILE A 40 -1.14 4.22 2.64
C ILE A 40 0.29 4.16 3.19
N ASP A 41 1.14 5.06 2.69
CA ASP A 41 2.58 4.99 2.85
C ASP A 41 3.22 6.36 2.58
N ALA A 42 4.34 6.66 3.23
CA ALA A 42 5.17 7.82 2.91
C ALA A 42 5.89 7.67 1.57
N HIS A 43 6.15 6.43 1.14
CA HIS A 43 6.90 6.05 -0.05
C HIS A 43 6.00 5.41 -1.13
N PRO A 44 6.42 5.38 -2.38
CA PRO A 44 5.64 4.76 -3.45
C PRO A 44 5.93 3.28 -3.68
N ASP A 45 6.99 2.73 -3.09
CA ASP A 45 7.46 1.33 -3.21
C ASP A 45 7.55 0.80 -4.65
N ILE A 46 8.08 1.64 -5.52
CA ILE A 46 8.21 1.35 -6.95
C ILE A 46 9.64 1.18 -7.44
N SER A 47 10.58 0.82 -6.56
CA SER A 47 11.94 0.44 -6.96
C SER A 47 11.93 -0.78 -7.89
N LEU A 48 13.02 -0.97 -8.62
CA LEU A 48 13.25 -2.11 -9.52
C LEU A 48 14.60 -2.75 -9.22
N PRO A 49 14.78 -4.03 -9.58
CA PRO A 49 16.11 -4.65 -9.53
C PRO A 49 17.13 -3.82 -10.32
N GLY A 50 18.25 -3.51 -9.69
CA GLY A 50 19.31 -2.67 -10.27
C GLY A 50 19.24 -1.20 -9.88
N ASP A 51 18.20 -0.75 -9.19
CA ASP A 51 18.18 0.57 -8.58
C ASP A 51 19.21 0.67 -7.43
N VAL A 52 19.54 1.91 -7.05
CA VAL A 52 20.49 2.17 -5.94
C VAL A 52 20.02 1.54 -4.63
N TYR A 53 18.71 1.46 -4.42
CA TYR A 53 18.10 0.80 -3.27
C TYR A 53 17.22 -0.37 -3.74
N PRO A 54 17.78 -1.58 -3.86
CA PRO A 54 17.08 -2.74 -4.42
C PRO A 54 16.45 -3.63 -3.34
N ALA A 55 16.00 -3.06 -2.22
CA ALA A 55 15.31 -3.82 -1.18
C ALA A 55 13.90 -4.20 -1.64
N TYR A 56 13.44 -5.40 -1.27
CA TYR A 56 12.19 -5.95 -1.82
C TYR A 56 10.96 -5.20 -1.31
N HIS A 57 10.97 -4.67 -0.09
CA HIS A 57 9.88 -3.81 0.41
C HIS A 57 9.66 -2.60 -0.52
N ALA A 58 10.75 -1.92 -0.92
CA ALA A 58 10.67 -0.79 -1.84
C ALA A 58 10.25 -1.16 -3.28
N MET A 59 10.05 -2.46 -3.56
CA MET A 59 9.59 -2.99 -4.85
C MET A 59 8.16 -3.56 -4.78
N ALA A 60 7.47 -3.43 -3.65
CA ALA A 60 6.20 -4.09 -3.41
C ALA A 60 5.14 -3.71 -4.46
N VAL A 61 4.99 -2.43 -4.75
CA VAL A 61 4.04 -1.95 -5.76
C VAL A 61 4.45 -2.37 -7.16
N THR A 62 5.74 -2.27 -7.54
CA THR A 62 6.20 -2.74 -8.86
C THR A 62 6.01 -4.24 -9.04
N ALA A 63 6.18 -5.05 -7.99
CA ALA A 63 5.90 -6.48 -8.04
C ALA A 63 4.42 -6.75 -8.35
N MET A 64 3.49 -6.07 -7.68
CA MET A 64 2.05 -6.17 -7.99
C MET A 64 1.73 -5.74 -9.42
N LEU A 65 2.45 -4.77 -9.98
CA LEU A 65 2.34 -4.34 -11.38
C LEU A 65 2.94 -5.35 -12.38
N GLY A 66 3.51 -6.47 -11.93
CA GLY A 66 4.19 -7.43 -12.78
C GLY A 66 5.56 -6.98 -13.27
N LYS A 67 6.23 -6.08 -12.54
CA LYS A 67 7.55 -5.56 -12.86
C LYS A 67 8.54 -5.95 -11.78
N GLY A 68 9.74 -6.42 -12.19
CA GLY A 68 10.79 -6.78 -11.22
C GLY A 68 11.44 -8.11 -11.50
N ASN A 69 11.80 -8.86 -10.45
CA ASN A 69 12.47 -10.15 -10.58
C ASN A 69 11.54 -11.22 -11.16
N LYS A 70 11.91 -11.78 -12.32
CA LYS A 70 11.08 -12.76 -13.03
C LYS A 70 10.73 -14.01 -12.22
N LYS A 71 11.64 -14.49 -11.35
CA LYS A 71 11.37 -15.65 -10.50
C LYS A 71 10.29 -15.35 -9.46
N ILE A 72 10.31 -14.16 -8.88
CA ILE A 72 9.28 -13.74 -7.92
C ILE A 72 7.94 -13.54 -8.66
N LEU A 73 7.97 -12.84 -9.80
CA LEU A 73 6.77 -12.56 -10.57
C LEU A 73 6.07 -13.81 -11.07
N SER A 74 6.81 -14.89 -11.40
CA SER A 74 6.20 -16.17 -11.84
C SER A 74 5.45 -16.90 -10.73
N GLU A 75 5.71 -16.58 -9.47
CA GLU A 75 5.03 -17.18 -8.31
C GLU A 75 3.81 -16.36 -7.85
N LEU A 76 3.65 -15.12 -8.36
CA LEU A 76 2.54 -14.27 -7.96
C LEU A 76 1.23 -14.71 -8.64
N PRO A 77 0.12 -14.83 -7.88
CA PRO A 77 -1.17 -15.31 -8.40
C PRO A 77 -1.78 -14.49 -9.52
N ALA A 78 -1.59 -13.15 -9.49
CA ALA A 78 -2.08 -12.22 -10.49
C ALA A 78 -1.24 -10.94 -10.51
N GLN A 79 -1.53 -10.04 -11.46
CA GLN A 79 -1.03 -8.67 -11.48
C GLN A 79 -2.18 -7.71 -11.19
N ILE A 80 -1.86 -6.56 -10.61
CA ILE A 80 -2.81 -5.48 -10.34
C ILE A 80 -2.38 -4.26 -11.17
N PRO A 81 -3.20 -3.77 -12.09
CA PRO A 81 -2.80 -2.66 -12.95
C PRO A 81 -2.76 -1.32 -12.19
N ALA A 82 -1.95 -0.38 -12.65
CA ALA A 82 -1.69 0.89 -11.98
C ALA A 82 -2.97 1.73 -11.72
N ASN A 83 -3.97 1.65 -12.59
CA ASN A 83 -5.25 2.34 -12.40
C ASN A 83 -6.12 1.72 -11.28
N ARG A 84 -5.68 0.63 -10.68
CA ARG A 84 -6.30 -0.04 -9.52
C ARG A 84 -5.49 0.17 -8.24
N ILE A 85 -4.43 0.98 -8.26
CA ILE A 85 -3.60 1.30 -7.10
C ILE A 85 -3.60 2.82 -6.90
N LEU A 86 -3.91 3.27 -5.69
CA LEU A 86 -3.80 4.65 -5.25
C LEU A 86 -2.79 4.74 -4.12
N LEU A 87 -1.78 5.59 -4.30
CA LEU A 87 -0.82 5.93 -3.25
C LEU A 87 -1.43 7.01 -2.36
N VAL A 88 -1.43 6.82 -1.05
CA VAL A 88 -2.09 7.71 -0.09
C VAL A 88 -1.10 8.17 0.98
N GLY A 89 -0.95 9.47 1.16
CA GLY A 89 0.02 10.04 2.10
C GLY A 89 1.44 10.15 1.54
N LEU A 90 1.63 9.77 0.29
CA LEU A 90 2.92 9.82 -0.41
C LEU A 90 3.53 11.22 -0.35
N ARG A 91 4.78 11.30 0.10
CA ARG A 91 5.53 12.55 0.24
C ARG A 91 7.03 12.40 0.08
N ASP A 92 7.57 11.17 0.08
CA ASP A 92 8.98 10.90 -0.12
C ASP A 92 9.22 9.94 -1.29
N TRP A 93 9.82 10.46 -2.34
CA TRP A 93 10.26 9.68 -3.52
C TRP A 93 11.75 9.35 -3.44
N GLU A 94 12.44 9.84 -2.40
CA GLU A 94 13.89 9.73 -2.22
C GLU A 94 14.74 10.26 -3.40
N ARG A 95 14.32 10.02 -4.65
CA ARG A 95 15.10 10.33 -5.88
C ARG A 95 14.22 10.74 -7.04
N GLN A 96 14.73 11.59 -7.91
CA GLN A 96 14.04 12.01 -9.13
C GLN A 96 13.63 10.84 -10.04
N GLN A 97 14.45 9.80 -10.11
CA GLN A 97 14.15 8.58 -10.88
C GLN A 97 12.83 7.93 -10.44
N ILE A 98 12.52 7.95 -9.15
CA ILE A 98 11.27 7.39 -8.61
C ILE A 98 10.07 8.29 -8.95
N VAL A 99 10.25 9.61 -8.90
CA VAL A 99 9.21 10.57 -9.37
C VAL A 99 8.86 10.31 -10.84
N ASP A 100 9.86 10.15 -11.68
CA ASP A 100 9.67 9.94 -13.12
C ASP A 100 9.01 8.59 -13.37
N ARG A 101 9.45 7.54 -12.67
CA ARG A 101 8.85 6.21 -12.73
C ARG A 101 7.39 6.19 -12.31
N GLN A 102 7.02 6.90 -11.24
CA GLN A 102 5.60 7.01 -10.86
C GLN A 102 4.74 7.56 -11.99
N LYS A 103 5.23 8.61 -12.67
CA LYS A 103 4.55 9.21 -13.83
C LYS A 103 4.45 8.23 -15.00
N GLU A 104 5.56 7.57 -15.34
CA GLU A 104 5.62 6.56 -16.42
C GLU A 104 4.67 5.38 -16.15
N LEU A 105 4.54 4.95 -14.91
CA LEU A 105 3.63 3.90 -14.50
C LEU A 105 2.16 4.34 -14.45
N GLY A 106 1.89 5.65 -14.48
CA GLY A 106 0.54 6.20 -14.38
C GLY A 106 -0.09 6.04 -13.00
N LEU A 107 0.73 5.86 -11.94
CA LEU A 107 0.26 5.73 -10.58
C LEU A 107 -0.20 7.08 -10.03
N ARG A 108 -1.45 7.14 -9.59
CA ARG A 108 -2.03 8.31 -8.92
C ARG A 108 -1.68 8.33 -7.44
N HIS A 109 -1.67 9.52 -6.86
CA HIS A 109 -1.54 9.68 -5.43
C HIS A 109 -2.48 10.76 -4.87
N VAL A 110 -2.74 10.66 -3.57
CA VAL A 110 -3.40 11.66 -2.74
C VAL A 110 -2.41 12.04 -1.65
N GLY A 111 -2.01 13.30 -1.63
CA GLY A 111 -1.01 13.82 -0.67
C GLY A 111 -1.58 14.00 0.74
N VAL A 112 -0.68 14.26 1.69
CA VAL A 112 -1.01 14.45 3.11
C VAL A 112 -2.04 15.56 3.31
N GLU A 113 -1.86 16.72 2.67
CA GLU A 113 -2.76 17.88 2.82
C GLU A 113 -4.21 17.54 2.43
N ASP A 114 -4.39 16.77 1.35
CA ASP A 114 -5.72 16.34 0.91
C ASP A 114 -6.36 15.38 1.93
N VAL A 115 -5.57 14.43 2.43
CA VAL A 115 -6.03 13.47 3.45
C VAL A 115 -6.40 14.17 4.74
N GLN A 116 -5.63 15.18 5.17
CA GLN A 116 -5.93 15.95 6.37
C GLN A 116 -7.30 16.66 6.29
N GLN A 117 -7.70 17.06 5.11
CA GLN A 117 -9.01 17.70 4.91
C GLN A 117 -10.17 16.69 4.97
N SER A 118 -10.07 15.58 4.21
CA SER A 118 -11.13 14.56 4.16
C SER A 118 -10.67 13.29 3.45
N SER A 119 -11.51 12.24 3.50
CA SER A 119 -11.32 11.01 2.72
C SER A 119 -11.98 11.08 1.32
N GLU A 120 -12.56 12.21 0.95
CA GLU A 120 -13.42 12.32 -0.25
C GLU A 120 -12.68 11.98 -1.55
N LYS A 121 -11.44 12.43 -1.72
CA LYS A 121 -10.64 12.11 -2.92
C LYS A 121 -10.38 10.62 -3.05
N ILE A 122 -10.16 9.93 -1.93
CA ILE A 122 -9.96 8.49 -1.88
C ILE A 122 -11.26 7.76 -2.27
N LEU A 123 -12.37 8.10 -1.62
CA LEU A 123 -13.68 7.49 -1.91
C LEU A 123 -14.12 7.73 -3.35
N SER A 124 -13.92 8.94 -3.86
CA SER A 124 -14.21 9.29 -5.26
C SER A 124 -13.35 8.49 -6.23
N TRP A 125 -12.08 8.26 -5.91
CA TRP A 125 -11.20 7.44 -6.74
C TRP A 125 -11.64 5.98 -6.73
N ILE A 126 -11.94 5.38 -5.56
CA ILE A 126 -12.47 4.01 -5.49
C ILE A 126 -13.73 3.89 -6.34
N LYS A 127 -14.68 4.82 -6.18
CA LYS A 127 -15.90 4.86 -6.98
C LYS A 127 -15.63 4.90 -8.48
N ALA A 128 -14.66 5.70 -8.91
CA ALA A 128 -14.29 5.82 -10.31
C ALA A 128 -13.65 4.55 -10.89
N THR A 129 -13.00 3.70 -10.05
CA THR A 129 -12.51 2.39 -10.49
C THR A 129 -13.63 1.39 -10.75
N GLY A 130 -14.79 1.56 -10.13
CA GLY A 130 -15.90 0.61 -10.13
C GLY A 130 -15.63 -0.66 -9.31
N ALA A 131 -14.52 -0.73 -8.58
CA ALA A 131 -14.16 -1.90 -7.78
C ALA A 131 -15.10 -2.10 -6.60
N LYS A 132 -15.43 -3.36 -6.33
CA LYS A 132 -16.26 -3.77 -5.19
C LYS A 132 -15.44 -4.17 -3.97
N HIS A 133 -14.20 -4.59 -4.19
CA HIS A 133 -13.28 -5.12 -3.18
C HIS A 133 -12.13 -4.14 -2.97
N VAL A 134 -11.88 -3.74 -1.72
CA VAL A 134 -10.80 -2.82 -1.39
C VAL A 134 -9.74 -3.55 -0.55
N LEU A 135 -8.48 -3.36 -0.94
CA LEU A 135 -7.32 -3.90 -0.25
C LEU A 135 -6.53 -2.74 0.31
N ILE A 136 -6.27 -2.72 1.60
CA ILE A 136 -5.59 -1.62 2.28
C ILE A 136 -4.23 -2.10 2.78
N HIS A 137 -3.18 -1.46 2.28
CA HIS A 137 -1.85 -1.47 2.87
C HIS A 137 -1.69 -0.22 3.71
N PHE A 138 -1.26 -0.38 4.95
CA PHE A 138 -0.92 0.69 5.87
C PHE A 138 0.51 0.48 6.36
N ASP A 139 1.44 1.23 5.76
CA ASP A 139 2.78 1.39 6.31
C ASP A 139 2.74 2.41 7.45
N MET A 140 3.29 2.03 8.60
CA MET A 140 3.28 2.89 9.76
C MET A 140 4.21 4.11 9.63
N ASP A 141 5.11 4.14 8.64
CA ASP A 141 5.96 5.31 8.38
C ASP A 141 5.21 6.48 7.70
N VAL A 142 3.98 6.24 7.22
CA VAL A 142 3.08 7.32 6.78
C VAL A 142 2.77 8.29 7.91
N LEU A 143 2.88 7.84 9.17
CA LEU A 143 2.56 8.65 10.33
C LEU A 143 3.59 9.76 10.55
N ASP A 144 3.11 10.88 11.10
CA ASP A 144 4.01 11.98 11.44
C ASP A 144 4.87 11.61 12.65
N PRO A 145 6.21 11.70 12.55
CA PRO A 145 7.11 11.38 13.66
C PRO A 145 6.97 12.33 14.86
N ALA A 146 6.30 13.47 14.70
CA ALA A 146 5.97 14.35 15.84
C ALA A 146 4.87 13.75 16.73
N GLU A 147 4.01 12.87 16.18
CA GLU A 147 3.00 12.15 16.95
C GLU A 147 3.56 10.81 17.48
N ILE A 148 4.13 10.01 16.60
CA ILE A 148 4.68 8.69 16.93
C ILE A 148 5.76 8.29 15.93
N ILE A 149 6.77 7.57 16.38
CA ILE A 149 7.79 6.95 15.52
C ILE A 149 7.63 5.43 15.61
N PRO A 150 6.77 4.84 14.81
CA PRO A 150 6.42 3.43 14.91
C PRO A 150 7.22 2.51 13.99
N ALA A 151 7.93 3.07 13.01
CA ALA A 151 8.66 2.37 11.96
C ALA A 151 10.15 2.76 11.93
N VAL A 152 10.93 2.08 11.13
CA VAL A 152 12.35 2.44 10.84
C VAL A 152 12.41 3.70 9.99
N GLY A 153 11.56 3.80 8.97
CA GLY A 153 11.39 4.99 8.15
C GLY A 153 10.83 6.15 8.98
N VAL A 154 11.44 7.33 8.84
CA VAL A 154 11.04 8.53 9.57
C VAL A 154 10.94 9.69 8.58
N VAL A 155 9.74 9.95 8.10
CA VAL A 155 9.46 11.04 7.14
C VAL A 155 8.56 12.08 7.81
N LYS A 156 9.02 13.33 7.90
CA LYS A 156 8.27 14.42 8.53
C LYS A 156 7.04 14.80 7.73
N ASN A 157 6.15 15.56 8.37
CA ASN A 157 4.90 16.08 7.79
C ASN A 157 3.97 14.96 7.31
N GLY A 158 3.83 13.93 8.12
CA GLY A 158 3.00 12.78 7.85
C GLY A 158 1.54 12.94 8.27
N LEU A 159 0.83 11.83 8.23
CA LEU A 159 -0.53 11.73 8.72
C LEU A 159 -0.54 11.50 10.23
N LYS A 160 -1.62 11.93 10.87
CA LYS A 160 -1.93 11.52 12.24
C LYS A 160 -2.62 10.15 12.24
N MET A 161 -2.47 9.39 13.30
CA MET A 161 -3.17 8.11 13.46
C MET A 161 -4.69 8.27 13.29
N ALA A 162 -5.26 9.35 13.83
CA ALA A 162 -6.69 9.64 13.67
C ALA A 162 -7.13 9.82 12.22
N GLU A 163 -6.27 10.32 11.35
CA GLU A 163 -6.55 10.50 9.93
C GLU A 163 -6.53 9.16 9.18
N VAL A 164 -5.59 8.29 9.52
CA VAL A 164 -5.53 6.93 8.97
C VAL A 164 -6.75 6.12 9.42
N VAL A 165 -7.11 6.19 10.70
CA VAL A 165 -8.32 5.53 11.23
C VAL A 165 -9.57 6.05 10.53
N ARG A 166 -9.68 7.36 10.29
CA ARG A 166 -10.78 7.94 9.52
C ARG A 166 -10.85 7.36 8.11
N ILE A 167 -9.74 7.30 7.36
CA ILE A 167 -9.72 6.70 6.02
C ILE A 167 -10.26 5.27 6.07
N ILE A 168 -9.74 4.45 6.97
CA ILE A 168 -10.14 3.04 7.09
C ILE A 168 -11.64 2.93 7.40
N ASN A 169 -12.15 3.74 8.34
CA ASN A 169 -13.57 3.75 8.72
C ASN A 169 -14.48 4.21 7.56
N ASP A 170 -14.11 5.29 6.87
CA ASP A 170 -14.89 5.81 5.74
C ASP A 170 -14.94 4.79 4.60
N VAL A 171 -13.81 4.13 4.30
CA VAL A 171 -13.73 3.10 3.27
C VAL A 171 -14.52 1.85 3.68
N THR A 172 -14.38 1.36 4.92
CA THR A 172 -15.11 0.17 5.39
C THR A 172 -16.61 0.39 5.50
N THR A 173 -17.04 1.65 5.67
CA THR A 173 -18.47 2.01 5.66
C THR A 173 -19.05 1.97 4.25
N ALA A 174 -18.26 2.32 3.23
CA ALA A 174 -18.73 2.45 1.85
C ALA A 174 -18.45 1.21 0.97
N TYR A 175 -17.44 0.39 1.31
CA TYR A 175 -16.96 -0.71 0.48
C TYR A 175 -16.62 -1.95 1.31
N SER A 176 -16.56 -3.13 0.64
CA SER A 176 -15.98 -4.33 1.24
C SER A 176 -14.46 -4.17 1.31
N VAL A 177 -13.91 -4.18 2.53
CA VAL A 177 -12.46 -4.26 2.74
C VAL A 177 -12.10 -5.71 3.00
N ASP A 178 -11.42 -6.32 2.03
CA ASP A 178 -11.10 -7.75 2.03
C ASP A 178 -9.66 -8.04 2.46
N ALA A 179 -8.80 -7.03 2.47
CA ALA A 179 -7.48 -7.12 3.09
C ALA A 179 -7.10 -5.84 3.82
N LEU A 180 -6.45 -6.01 4.97
CA LEU A 180 -5.75 -4.96 5.70
C LEU A 180 -4.37 -5.48 6.09
N THR A 181 -3.33 -4.81 5.63
CA THR A 181 -1.96 -5.02 6.12
C THR A 181 -1.53 -3.84 6.96
N VAL A 182 -0.93 -4.11 8.12
CA VAL A 182 -0.16 -3.13 8.90
C VAL A 182 1.31 -3.51 8.76
N ALA A 183 2.06 -2.72 8.01
CA ALA A 183 3.47 -2.94 7.69
C ALA A 183 4.40 -2.03 8.51
N GLU A 184 5.66 -2.42 8.58
CA GLU A 184 6.76 -1.72 9.27
C GLU A 184 6.55 -1.45 10.77
N PRO A 185 5.71 -2.21 11.52
CA PRO A 185 5.60 -1.98 12.95
C PRO A 185 6.91 -2.34 13.63
N MET A 186 7.54 -1.38 14.28
CA MET A 186 8.76 -1.58 15.06
C MET A 186 8.43 -1.46 16.56
N PRO A 187 8.16 -2.57 17.25
CA PRO A 187 7.89 -2.52 18.68
C PRO A 187 9.14 -2.06 19.43
N ARG A 188 9.03 -0.93 20.12
CA ARG A 188 10.11 -0.36 20.95
C ARG A 188 10.02 -0.81 22.41
N ILE A 189 9.47 -1.98 22.66
CA ILE A 189 9.47 -2.57 23.98
C ILE A 189 10.89 -3.10 24.21
N ALA A 190 11.64 -2.43 25.08
CA ALA A 190 12.85 -3.02 25.63
C ALA A 190 12.42 -4.30 26.36
N ILE A 191 12.78 -5.45 25.82
CA ILE A 191 12.72 -6.70 26.56
C ILE A 191 13.86 -6.62 27.56
N ASN A 192 13.56 -6.22 28.80
CA ASN A 192 14.51 -6.30 29.92
C ASN A 192 14.61 -7.74 30.39
#